data_c79f8848a5584876a6a0bb39bc298a14
#
_entry.id   c79f8848a5584876a6a0bb39bc298a14
#
_cell.length_a   1.000
_cell.length_b   1.000
_cell.length_c   1.000
_cell.angle_alpha   90.00
_cell.angle_beta   90.00
_cell.angle_gamma   90.00
#
_symmetry.space_group_name_H-M   'P 1'
#
loop_
_entity.id
_entity.type
_entity.pdbx_description
1 polymer ?
#
loop_
_entity_poly.entity_id
_entity_poly.type
_entity_poly.pdbx_seq_one_letter_code
_entity_poly.pdbx_strand_id
1 'polypeptide(L)'
;MRRYRCRSLSASAVVVTTATAALMACSAGGGGHATSQPPAPPISPGQSIEAGAPPEPIGVSPDGVTTRVDVPAESTEEQYAQACMAAKKWMESQGGDPTTLVDAMLKEVQTSIQPGPTTFDSTWAQLSTAQQAAVIVAVRAASQGGC
;
A
#
# COMPACT_ATOMS: atom_id res chain seq x y z
N MET A 1 30.65 39.32 -0.12
CA MET A 1 31.00 38.68 -1.40
C MET A 1 31.73 37.37 -1.12
N ARG A 2 31.03 36.25 -1.14
CA ARG A 2 31.62 34.89 -1.00
C ARG A 2 31.33 34.13 -2.28
N ARG A 3 32.42 33.77 -3.00
CA ARG A 3 32.42 33.08 -4.26
C ARG A 3 32.20 31.61 -4.03
N TYR A 4 31.11 31.04 -4.55
CA TYR A 4 30.89 29.61 -4.59
C TYR A 4 31.67 29.03 -5.78
N ARG A 5 32.65 28.19 -5.48
CA ARG A 5 33.40 27.42 -6.49
C ARG A 5 32.54 26.22 -6.90
N CYS A 6 32.16 26.21 -8.18
CA CYS A 6 31.73 25.00 -8.86
C CYS A 6 32.86 23.98 -8.87
N ARG A 7 32.62 22.80 -8.39
CA ARG A 7 33.44 21.61 -8.71
C ARG A 7 32.56 20.65 -9.53
N SER A 8 32.85 20.65 -10.79
CA SER A 8 32.47 19.65 -11.75
C SER A 8 33.43 18.45 -11.65
N LEU A 9 33.04 17.35 -12.31
CA LEU A 9 33.70 16.07 -12.58
C LEU A 9 33.24 14.96 -11.62
N SER A 10 32.70 13.83 -12.08
CA SER A 10 33.28 12.97 -13.12
C SER A 10 32.20 12.09 -13.76
N ALA A 11 32.33 11.94 -15.03
CA ALA A 11 31.71 10.88 -15.82
C ALA A 11 32.38 9.54 -15.47
N SER A 12 31.57 8.52 -15.28
CA SER A 12 32.02 7.12 -15.35
C SER A 12 31.00 6.34 -16.15
N ALA A 13 31.40 6.03 -17.36
CA ALA A 13 30.81 5.03 -18.22
C ALA A 13 31.32 3.64 -17.80
N VAL A 14 30.45 2.67 -17.60
CA VAL A 14 30.77 1.24 -17.63
C VAL A 14 29.56 0.46 -18.09
N VAL A 15 29.64 0.03 -19.31
CA VAL A 15 29.72 -1.34 -19.85
C VAL A 15 28.44 -2.18 -19.72
N VAL A 16 27.89 -2.38 -20.92
CA VAL A 16 26.91 -3.36 -21.37
C VAL A 16 27.40 -4.79 -21.11
N THR A 17 26.61 -5.64 -20.52
CA THR A 17 26.70 -7.09 -20.68
C THR A 17 25.32 -7.66 -21.00
N THR A 18 25.23 -8.13 -22.22
CA THR A 18 24.18 -8.99 -22.78
C THR A 18 24.34 -10.41 -22.23
N ALA A 19 23.25 -11.02 -21.76
CA ALA A 19 23.14 -12.48 -21.62
C ALA A 19 21.71 -12.90 -21.86
N THR A 20 21.46 -13.36 -23.06
CA THR A 20 20.94 -14.63 -23.58
C THR A 20 19.74 -15.28 -22.90
N ALA A 21 18.77 -15.49 -23.75
CA ALA A 21 17.53 -16.24 -23.65
C ALA A 21 17.70 -17.69 -23.14
N ALA A 22 16.73 -18.18 -22.37
CA ALA A 22 16.36 -19.57 -22.30
C ALA A 22 14.85 -19.69 -22.34
N LEU A 23 14.35 -20.12 -23.50
CA LEU A 23 13.03 -20.64 -23.71
C LEU A 23 12.93 -22.02 -23.07
N MET A 24 12.06 -22.21 -22.09
CA MET A 24 11.59 -23.52 -21.66
C MET A 24 10.10 -23.61 -21.92
N ALA A 25 9.78 -24.33 -22.98
CA ALA A 25 8.49 -24.87 -23.26
C ALA A 25 8.15 -25.97 -22.22
N CYS A 26 7.05 -25.87 -21.52
CA CYS A 26 6.48 -26.97 -20.77
C CYS A 26 5.18 -27.45 -21.41
N SER A 27 5.29 -28.65 -21.88
CA SER A 27 4.34 -29.60 -22.41
C SER A 27 3.03 -29.70 -21.62
N ALA A 28 1.94 -29.76 -22.34
CA ALA A 28 0.67 -30.29 -21.87
C ALA A 28 0.83 -31.77 -21.54
N GLY A 29 0.50 -32.18 -20.31
CA GLY A 29 0.35 -33.55 -19.87
C GLY A 29 -1.00 -33.69 -19.18
N GLY A 30 -1.99 -34.23 -19.91
CA GLY A 30 -3.25 -34.64 -19.33
C GLY A 30 -3.05 -35.89 -18.47
N GLY A 31 -3.62 -35.89 -17.27
CA GLY A 31 -3.69 -37.03 -16.38
C GLY A 31 -4.84 -36.83 -15.42
N GLY A 32 -6.02 -37.30 -15.78
CA GLY A 32 -7.17 -37.38 -14.89
C GLY A 32 -6.86 -38.34 -13.74
N HIS A 33 -6.75 -37.83 -12.54
CA HIS A 33 -6.89 -38.60 -11.33
C HIS A 33 -8.24 -38.26 -10.69
N ALA A 34 -9.18 -39.19 -10.86
CA ALA A 34 -10.38 -39.24 -10.04
C ALA A 34 -9.94 -39.49 -8.61
N THR A 35 -9.78 -38.42 -7.85
CA THR A 35 -9.62 -38.51 -6.39
C THR A 35 -11.00 -38.75 -5.82
N SER A 36 -11.23 -39.97 -5.34
CA SER A 36 -12.40 -40.31 -4.53
C SER A 36 -12.43 -39.38 -3.33
N GLN A 37 -13.33 -38.41 -3.35
CA GLN A 37 -13.61 -37.53 -2.24
C GLN A 37 -14.26 -38.35 -1.13
N PRO A 38 -13.73 -38.35 0.11
CA PRO A 38 -14.42 -39.00 1.22
C PRO A 38 -15.81 -38.38 1.41
N PRO A 39 -16.83 -39.18 1.79
CA PRO A 39 -18.16 -38.64 2.05
C PRO A 39 -18.08 -37.57 3.15
N ALA A 40 -18.63 -36.38 2.85
CA ALA A 40 -18.75 -35.30 3.81
C ALA A 40 -19.52 -35.79 5.06
N PRO A 41 -19.11 -35.42 6.27
CA PRO A 41 -19.86 -35.74 7.48
C PRO A 41 -21.24 -35.09 7.41
N PRO A 42 -22.31 -35.74 7.98
CA PRO A 42 -23.65 -35.18 7.94
C PRO A 42 -23.67 -33.82 8.66
N ILE A 43 -24.17 -32.81 7.97
CA ILE A 43 -24.38 -31.48 8.52
C ILE A 43 -25.49 -31.60 9.55
N SER A 44 -25.21 -31.40 10.82
CA SER A 44 -26.22 -31.29 11.87
C SER A 44 -27.11 -30.09 11.59
N PRO A 45 -28.44 -30.25 11.57
CA PRO A 45 -29.36 -29.12 11.43
C PRO A 45 -29.35 -28.34 12.75
N GLY A 46 -28.65 -27.22 12.78
CA GLY A 46 -28.58 -26.38 13.98
C GLY A 46 -27.39 -25.40 14.02
N GLN A 47 -26.45 -25.48 13.09
CA GLN A 47 -25.48 -24.39 12.93
C GLN A 47 -26.02 -23.36 11.94
N SER A 48 -26.76 -22.39 12.47
CA SER A 48 -26.93 -21.12 11.77
C SER A 48 -25.52 -20.57 11.60
N ILE A 49 -25.02 -20.63 10.38
CA ILE A 49 -23.90 -19.79 9.98
C ILE A 49 -24.49 -18.38 10.08
N GLU A 50 -24.15 -17.69 11.15
CA GLU A 50 -24.34 -16.26 11.24
C GLU A 50 -23.59 -15.71 10.03
N ALA A 51 -24.35 -15.41 8.98
CA ALA A 51 -23.81 -14.68 7.84
C ALA A 51 -23.36 -13.35 8.42
N GLY A 52 -22.07 -13.25 8.68
CA GLY A 52 -21.45 -12.02 9.12
C GLY A 52 -21.93 -10.92 8.17
N ALA A 53 -22.33 -9.80 8.72
CA ALA A 53 -22.73 -8.63 7.91
C ALA A 53 -21.68 -8.44 6.81
N PRO A 54 -22.10 -8.09 5.56
CA PRO A 54 -21.15 -7.80 4.50
C PRO A 54 -20.07 -6.86 5.04
N PRO A 55 -18.79 -7.10 4.79
CA PRO A 55 -17.75 -6.22 5.29
C PRO A 55 -18.08 -4.79 4.85
N GLU A 56 -18.12 -3.88 5.81
CA GLU A 56 -18.34 -2.47 5.50
C GLU A 56 -17.27 -2.01 4.51
N PRO A 57 -17.63 -1.36 3.41
CA PRO A 57 -16.69 -0.96 2.36
C PRO A 57 -15.66 0.07 2.85
N ILE A 58 -15.95 0.71 3.99
CA ILE A 58 -15.06 1.69 4.63
C ILE A 58 -14.89 1.30 6.10
N GLY A 59 -13.65 1.11 6.53
CA GLY A 59 -13.31 0.92 7.94
C GLY A 59 -13.00 2.25 8.60
N VAL A 60 -13.62 2.52 9.75
CA VAL A 60 -13.44 3.75 10.51
C VAL A 60 -12.98 3.38 11.93
N SER A 61 -11.97 4.06 12.45
CA SER A 61 -11.56 3.90 13.85
C SER A 61 -12.58 4.51 14.81
N PRO A 62 -12.52 4.19 16.14
CA PRO A 62 -13.39 4.80 17.13
C PRO A 62 -13.36 6.34 17.16
N ASP A 63 -12.22 6.91 16.74
CA ASP A 63 -12.01 8.37 16.65
C ASP A 63 -12.52 8.99 15.34
N GLY A 64 -13.22 8.21 14.50
CA GLY A 64 -13.80 8.68 13.25
C GLY A 64 -12.80 8.78 12.07
N VAL A 65 -11.62 8.20 12.21
CA VAL A 65 -10.59 8.19 11.14
C VAL A 65 -10.84 7.05 10.18
N THR A 66 -10.89 7.32 8.88
CA THR A 66 -10.97 6.29 7.84
C THR A 66 -9.65 5.53 7.79
N THR A 67 -9.69 4.25 8.16
CA THR A 67 -8.51 3.38 8.23
C THR A 67 -8.45 2.33 7.14
N ARG A 68 -9.58 2.08 6.45
CA ARG A 68 -9.71 1.12 5.36
C ARG A 68 -10.71 1.61 4.34
N VAL A 69 -10.42 1.36 3.08
CA VAL A 69 -11.33 1.57 1.95
C VAL A 69 -11.21 0.36 1.05
N ASP A 70 -12.30 -0.38 0.83
CA ASP A 70 -12.31 -1.64 0.08
C ASP A 70 -12.54 -1.41 -1.42
N VAL A 71 -11.68 -0.60 -2.02
CA VAL A 71 -11.56 -0.44 -3.47
C VAL A 71 -10.10 -0.59 -3.87
N PRO A 72 -9.80 -0.93 -5.12
CA PRO A 72 -8.43 -0.89 -5.62
C PRO A 72 -7.81 0.48 -5.42
N ALA A 73 -6.59 0.52 -4.87
CA ALA A 73 -5.85 1.75 -4.67
C ALA A 73 -5.36 2.30 -6.02
N GLU A 74 -5.52 3.59 -6.25
CA GLU A 74 -5.07 4.26 -7.47
C GLU A 74 -4.14 5.42 -7.14
N SER A 75 -2.91 5.33 -7.64
CA SER A 75 -1.91 6.39 -7.65
C SER A 75 -0.88 6.10 -8.74
N THR A 76 -0.14 7.12 -9.17
CA THR A 76 1.09 6.88 -9.92
C THR A 76 2.15 6.34 -8.96
N GLU A 77 3.19 5.68 -9.50
CA GLU A 77 4.32 5.22 -8.70
C GLU A 77 5.00 6.38 -7.94
N GLU A 78 5.13 7.52 -8.63
CA GLU A 78 5.71 8.73 -8.03
C GLU A 78 4.86 9.28 -6.88
N GLN A 79 3.54 9.37 -7.06
CA GLN A 79 2.62 9.79 -6.01
C GLN A 79 2.70 8.87 -4.79
N TYR A 80 2.71 7.56 -5.02
CA TYR A 80 2.87 6.58 -3.95
C TYR A 80 4.18 6.76 -3.20
N ALA A 81 5.30 6.87 -3.93
CA ALA A 81 6.62 7.03 -3.33
C ALA A 81 6.70 8.32 -2.49
N GLN A 82 6.20 9.44 -3.02
CA GLN A 82 6.17 10.72 -2.30
C GLN A 82 5.31 10.64 -1.04
N ALA A 83 4.11 10.05 -1.12
CA ALA A 83 3.21 9.89 0.01
C ALA A 83 3.84 9.01 1.11
N CYS A 84 4.42 7.88 0.72
CA CYS A 84 5.09 6.95 1.62
C CYS A 84 6.27 7.63 2.35
N MET A 85 7.15 8.31 1.61
CA MET A 85 8.30 9.03 2.19
C MET A 85 7.89 10.18 3.10
N ALA A 86 6.82 10.91 2.74
CA ALA A 86 6.30 11.99 3.58
C ALA A 86 5.71 11.45 4.89
N ALA A 87 4.95 10.37 4.84
CA ALA A 87 4.41 9.70 6.02
C ALA A 87 5.52 9.16 6.91
N LYS A 88 6.54 8.52 6.34
CA LYS A 88 7.72 8.03 7.07
C LYS A 88 8.43 9.16 7.80
N LYS A 89 8.74 10.26 7.10
CA LYS A 89 9.38 11.43 7.70
C LYS A 89 8.56 12.02 8.85
N TRP A 90 7.24 12.07 8.70
CA TRP A 90 6.36 12.55 9.77
C TRP A 90 6.43 11.61 10.99
N MET A 91 6.32 10.28 10.80
CA MET A 91 6.44 9.31 11.89
C MET A 91 7.79 9.38 12.61
N GLU A 92 8.89 9.54 11.86
CA GLU A 92 10.23 9.73 12.42
C GLU A 92 10.31 11.00 13.30
N SER A 93 9.59 12.06 12.91
CA SER A 93 9.54 13.31 13.70
C SER A 93 8.75 13.19 15.00
N GLN A 94 7.78 12.28 15.05
CA GLN A 94 7.02 12.00 16.29
C GLN A 94 7.81 11.14 17.27
N GLY A 95 8.72 10.31 16.77
CA GLY A 95 9.45 9.32 17.57
C GLY A 95 8.58 8.15 18.02
N GLY A 96 9.20 7.12 18.56
CA GLY A 96 8.53 5.91 19.02
C GLY A 96 8.36 4.88 17.93
N ASP A 97 7.42 3.93 18.13
CA ASP A 97 7.15 2.85 17.17
C ASP A 97 6.23 3.35 16.04
N PRO A 98 6.72 3.36 14.77
CA PRO A 98 5.94 3.83 13.63
C PRO A 98 4.60 3.09 13.45
N THR A 99 4.51 1.81 13.84
CA THR A 99 3.28 1.03 13.67
C THR A 99 2.13 1.54 14.53
N THR A 100 2.44 2.19 15.66
CA THR A 100 1.44 2.80 16.55
C THR A 100 1.00 4.18 16.08
N LEU A 101 1.72 4.78 15.13
CA LEU A 101 1.46 6.13 14.62
C LEU A 101 0.56 6.17 13.37
N VAL A 102 0.14 5.00 12.84
CA VAL A 102 -0.66 4.91 11.61
C VAL A 102 -1.96 5.71 11.73
N ASP A 103 -2.73 5.47 12.80
CA ASP A 103 -4.02 6.15 12.99
C ASP A 103 -3.84 7.66 13.22
N ALA A 104 -2.80 8.05 13.94
CA ALA A 104 -2.48 9.46 14.16
C ALA A 104 -2.11 10.18 12.86
N MET A 105 -1.31 9.53 12.00
CA MET A 105 -0.97 10.05 10.68
C MET A 105 -2.19 10.14 9.76
N LEU A 106 -3.04 9.11 9.74
CA LEU A 106 -4.29 9.13 8.97
C LEU A 106 -5.23 10.23 9.46
N LYS A 107 -5.31 10.46 10.77
CA LYS A 107 -6.08 11.56 11.34
C LYS A 107 -5.55 12.91 10.87
N GLU A 108 -4.23 13.10 10.92
CA GLU A 108 -3.58 14.33 10.47
C GLU A 108 -3.94 14.66 9.02
N VAL A 109 -3.78 13.72 8.09
CA VAL A 109 -4.08 13.96 6.67
C VAL A 109 -5.58 14.13 6.39
N GLN A 110 -6.46 13.52 7.18
CA GLN A 110 -7.92 13.64 7.00
C GLN A 110 -8.49 14.92 7.58
N THR A 111 -7.83 15.51 8.57
CA THR A 111 -8.25 16.78 9.20
C THR A 111 -7.56 17.99 8.61
N SER A 112 -6.43 17.79 7.92
CA SER A 112 -5.68 18.88 7.29
C SER A 112 -6.48 19.52 6.16
N ILE A 113 -6.59 20.83 6.20
CA ILE A 113 -7.12 21.67 5.13
C ILE A 113 -6.05 22.07 4.11
N GLN A 114 -4.80 21.74 4.37
CA GLN A 114 -3.68 22.05 3.49
C GLN A 114 -3.36 20.84 2.62
N PRO A 115 -3.22 21.03 1.29
CA PRO A 115 -2.65 20.01 0.41
C PRO A 115 -1.24 19.61 0.85
N GLY A 116 -0.88 18.36 0.68
CA GLY A 116 0.43 17.88 1.04
C GLY A 116 0.86 16.64 0.25
N PRO A 117 2.16 16.30 0.29
CA PRO A 117 2.69 15.19 -0.50
C PRO A 117 2.08 13.83 -0.11
N THR A 118 1.66 13.66 1.14
CA THR A 118 0.99 12.42 1.59
C THR A 118 -0.38 12.23 0.94
N THR A 119 -1.04 13.31 0.54
CA THR A 119 -2.35 13.33 -0.12
C THR A 119 -2.27 13.78 -1.59
N PHE A 120 -1.15 13.51 -2.24
CA PHE A 120 -0.94 13.80 -3.68
C PHE A 120 -1.19 15.28 -4.02
N ASP A 121 -0.71 16.19 -3.15
CA ASP A 121 -0.89 17.65 -3.26
C ASP A 121 -2.36 18.09 -3.36
N SER A 122 -3.25 17.33 -2.73
CA SER A 122 -4.69 17.62 -2.60
C SER A 122 -5.10 17.58 -1.13
N THR A 123 -6.32 17.99 -0.81
CA THR A 123 -6.90 17.71 0.50
C THR A 123 -7.56 16.33 0.49
N TRP A 124 -7.70 15.69 1.64
CA TRP A 124 -8.36 14.38 1.76
C TRP A 124 -9.75 14.35 1.11
N ALA A 125 -10.53 15.41 1.30
CA ALA A 125 -11.89 15.52 0.77
C ALA A 125 -11.94 15.65 -0.77
N GLN A 126 -10.85 16.03 -1.41
CA GLN A 126 -10.73 16.15 -2.87
C GLN A 126 -10.26 14.87 -3.54
N LEU A 127 -9.74 13.91 -2.76
CA LEU A 127 -9.30 12.63 -3.27
C LEU A 127 -10.49 11.76 -3.66
N SER A 128 -10.37 11.04 -4.76
CA SER A 128 -11.28 9.94 -5.07
C SER A 128 -11.15 8.82 -4.02
N THR A 129 -12.17 7.98 -3.91
CA THR A 129 -12.14 6.82 -2.99
C THR A 129 -10.93 5.91 -3.24
N ALA A 130 -10.56 5.72 -4.50
CA ALA A 130 -9.40 4.93 -4.89
C ALA A 130 -8.06 5.60 -4.51
N GLN A 131 -7.98 6.93 -4.59
CA GLN A 131 -6.83 7.69 -4.11
C GLN A 131 -6.74 7.69 -2.57
N GLN A 132 -7.86 7.77 -1.87
CA GLN A 132 -7.88 7.61 -0.40
C GLN A 132 -7.37 6.23 0.01
N ALA A 133 -7.75 5.17 -0.71
CA ALA A 133 -7.20 3.84 -0.49
C ALA A 133 -5.67 3.83 -0.71
N ALA A 134 -5.17 4.50 -1.74
CA ALA A 134 -3.73 4.59 -2.02
C ALA A 134 -2.96 5.34 -0.91
N VAL A 135 -3.50 6.42 -0.37
CA VAL A 135 -2.91 7.11 0.80
C VAL A 135 -2.82 6.18 2.01
N ILE A 136 -3.88 5.44 2.32
CA ILE A 136 -3.87 4.49 3.45
C ILE A 136 -2.80 3.41 3.25
N VAL A 137 -2.67 2.89 2.03
CA VAL A 137 -1.62 1.90 1.70
C VAL A 137 -0.23 2.51 1.88
N ALA A 138 0.01 3.74 1.40
CA ALA A 138 1.29 4.42 1.54
C ALA A 138 1.67 4.68 3.01
N VAL A 139 0.72 5.13 3.83
CA VAL A 139 0.92 5.36 5.28
C VAL A 139 1.26 4.06 6.01
N ARG A 140 0.59 2.95 5.69
CA ARG A 140 0.90 1.64 6.26
C ARG A 140 2.25 1.12 5.81
N ALA A 141 2.60 1.27 4.53
CA ALA A 141 3.92 0.89 4.04
C ALA A 141 5.03 1.69 4.77
N ALA A 142 4.83 3.00 4.97
CA ALA A 142 5.74 3.84 5.73
C ALA A 142 5.98 3.31 7.16
N SER A 143 4.93 2.89 7.86
CA SER A 143 5.03 2.36 9.22
C SER A 143 5.80 1.03 9.30
N GLN A 144 5.87 0.31 8.19
CA GLN A 144 6.56 -0.99 8.07
C GLN A 144 7.96 -0.86 7.44
N GLY A 145 8.40 0.36 7.14
CA GLY A 145 9.68 0.60 6.48
C GLY A 145 9.69 0.27 4.99
N GLY A 146 8.52 0.18 4.35
CA GLY A 146 8.33 -0.24 2.97
C GLY A 146 8.46 0.85 1.91
N CYS A 147 9.06 2.02 2.25
CA CYS A 147 9.35 3.08 1.28
C CYS A 147 10.76 2.96 0.72
#